data_8818ac3b7e6a54d6d51f2b29aec1acfc
#
_entry.id   8818ac3b7e6a54d6d51f2b29aec1acfc
#
_cell.length_a   1.000
_cell.length_b   1.000
_cell.length_c   1.000
_cell.angle_alpha   90.00
_cell.angle_beta   90.00
_cell.angle_gamma   90.00
#
_symmetry.space_group_name_H-M   'P 1'
#
loop_
_entity.id
_entity.type
_entity.pdbx_description
1 polymer ?
#
loop_
_entity_poly.entity_id
_entity_poly.type
_entity_poly.pdbx_seq_one_letter_code
_entity_poly.pdbx_strand_id
1 'polypeptide(L)'
;TLTATTQSDVFNYALTDSGQRIKVFRVIDDTSNRFVEYQTAAWMSNAFLNGTAANGAPQYYNFNGVDANGDTLVDFYPIPDDAYTLRFEVVQRTERFEDDGDILAIPDDPVIQWAYGYALRERGETGGQSAVEQFLLAKESLSDAIALDAQKHPEETIWKYV
;
A
#
# COMPACT_ATOMS: atom_id res chain seq x y z
N THR A 1 -0.36 -6.39 -5.00
CA THR A 1 -0.98 -5.61 -6.09
C THR A 1 -2.48 -5.62 -5.94
N LEU A 2 -3.12 -4.47 -6.18
CA LEU A 2 -4.57 -4.35 -6.28
C LEU A 2 -4.95 -4.14 -7.74
N THR A 3 -6.14 -4.56 -8.13
CA THR A 3 -6.62 -4.42 -9.51
C THR A 3 -7.98 -3.73 -9.51
N ALA A 4 -8.15 -2.74 -10.37
CA ALA A 4 -9.44 -2.11 -10.66
C ALA A 4 -9.76 -2.28 -12.15
N THR A 5 -11.01 -2.63 -12.46
CA THR A 5 -11.50 -2.67 -13.84
C THR A 5 -12.44 -1.50 -14.05
N THR A 6 -12.15 -0.66 -15.05
CA THR A 6 -12.99 0.50 -15.36
C THR A 6 -14.24 0.10 -16.12
N GLN A 7 -15.20 1.01 -16.15
CA GLN A 7 -16.43 0.92 -16.92
C GLN A 7 -16.61 2.22 -17.72
N SER A 8 -17.26 2.14 -18.86
CA SER A 8 -17.54 3.32 -19.66
C SER A 8 -18.31 4.38 -18.85
N ASP A 9 -17.91 5.63 -19.02
CA ASP A 9 -18.52 6.82 -18.42
C ASP A 9 -18.47 6.88 -16.87
N VAL A 10 -17.64 6.04 -16.23
CA VAL A 10 -17.38 6.09 -14.79
C VAL A 10 -15.93 6.49 -14.56
N PHE A 11 -15.69 7.48 -13.72
CA PHE A 11 -14.32 7.98 -13.44
C PHE A 11 -13.86 7.76 -12.00
N ASN A 12 -14.79 7.47 -11.06
CA ASN A 12 -14.48 7.25 -9.65
C ASN A 12 -14.68 5.79 -9.28
N TYR A 13 -13.69 5.18 -8.64
CA TYR A 13 -13.68 3.77 -8.27
C TYR A 13 -13.18 3.57 -6.85
N ALA A 14 -13.75 2.59 -6.15
CA ALA A 14 -13.18 2.09 -4.90
C ALA A 14 -12.16 0.99 -5.22
N LEU A 15 -10.98 1.07 -4.62
CA LEU A 15 -9.99 0.00 -4.68
C LEU A 15 -10.34 -1.03 -3.60
N THR A 16 -11.07 -2.07 -3.98
CA THR A 16 -11.50 -3.13 -3.07
C THR A 16 -10.32 -3.72 -2.29
N ASP A 17 -10.51 -3.94 -1.00
CA ASP A 17 -9.51 -4.46 -0.06
C ASP A 17 -8.26 -3.57 0.12
N SER A 18 -8.32 -2.31 -0.30
CA SER A 18 -7.19 -1.39 -0.15
C SER A 18 -7.05 -0.87 1.28
N GLY A 19 -8.16 -0.68 1.97
CA GLY A 19 -8.20 0.05 3.22
C GLY A 19 -7.73 1.50 3.06
N GLN A 20 -7.51 2.18 4.21
CA GLN A 20 -7.13 3.60 4.24
C GLN A 20 -5.61 3.84 4.21
N ARG A 21 -4.79 2.80 4.41
CA ARG A 21 -3.34 2.93 4.62
C ARG A 21 -2.56 2.15 3.59
N ILE A 22 -2.66 2.61 2.35
CA ILE A 22 -1.86 2.10 1.24
C ILE A 22 -0.84 3.15 0.81
N LYS A 23 0.31 2.67 0.32
CA LYS A 23 1.27 3.48 -0.43
C LYS A 23 1.34 2.91 -1.84
N VAL A 24 0.93 3.69 -2.82
CA VAL A 24 0.99 3.32 -4.23
C VAL A 24 2.33 3.77 -4.81
N PHE A 25 3.03 2.87 -5.48
CA PHE A 25 4.29 3.16 -6.17
C PHE A 25 4.05 3.52 -7.63
N ARG A 26 3.23 2.71 -8.28
CA ARG A 26 2.88 2.96 -9.68
C ARG A 26 1.53 2.35 -10.02
N VAL A 27 0.95 2.87 -11.08
CA VAL A 27 -0.29 2.35 -11.67
C VAL A 27 -0.02 2.02 -13.12
N ILE A 28 -0.45 0.83 -13.54
CA ILE A 28 -0.23 0.29 -14.87
C ILE A 28 -1.59 -0.04 -15.47
N ASP A 29 -1.84 0.46 -16.67
CA ASP A 29 -2.95 0.00 -17.49
C ASP A 29 -2.49 -1.23 -18.28
N ASP A 30 -2.90 -2.41 -17.82
CA ASP A 30 -2.54 -3.69 -18.44
C ASP A 30 -3.25 -3.89 -19.79
N THR A 31 -4.36 -3.17 -20.04
CA THR A 31 -5.09 -3.23 -21.32
C THR A 31 -4.35 -2.48 -22.42
N SER A 32 -3.88 -1.26 -22.11
CA SER A 32 -3.15 -0.41 -23.08
C SER A 32 -1.63 -0.51 -22.93
N ASN A 33 -1.14 -1.30 -21.97
CA ASN A 33 0.26 -1.56 -21.67
C ASN A 33 1.07 -0.27 -21.44
N ARG A 34 0.57 0.60 -20.57
CA ARG A 34 1.20 1.91 -20.24
C ARG A 34 1.06 2.28 -18.77
N PHE A 35 1.89 3.21 -18.31
CA PHE A 35 1.77 3.78 -16.98
C PHE A 35 0.68 4.84 -16.93
N VAL A 36 -0.03 4.89 -15.79
CA VAL A 36 -0.97 5.95 -15.45
C VAL A 36 -0.30 6.84 -14.42
N GLU A 37 -0.27 8.16 -14.67
CA GLU A 37 0.48 9.12 -13.87
C GLU A 37 -0.38 9.72 -12.75
N TYR A 38 0.23 9.94 -11.58
CA TYR A 38 -0.43 10.65 -10.51
C TYR A 38 -0.56 12.15 -10.82
N GLN A 39 -1.75 12.71 -10.58
CA GLN A 39 -2.01 14.15 -10.66
C GLN A 39 -2.64 14.68 -9.38
N THR A 40 -2.48 15.97 -9.13
CA THR A 40 -3.07 16.62 -7.96
C THR A 40 -4.58 16.78 -8.09
N ALA A 41 -5.30 16.84 -6.96
CA ALA A 41 -6.75 17.07 -6.95
C ALA A 41 -7.13 18.40 -7.64
N ALA A 42 -6.31 19.44 -7.50
CA ALA A 42 -6.52 20.72 -8.18
C ALA A 42 -6.41 20.58 -9.71
N TRP A 43 -5.44 19.81 -10.19
CA TRP A 43 -5.29 19.52 -11.62
C TRP A 43 -6.49 18.72 -12.14
N MET A 44 -6.90 17.67 -11.45
CA MET A 44 -8.06 16.85 -11.82
C MET A 44 -9.35 17.69 -11.87
N SER A 45 -9.60 18.50 -10.83
CA SER A 45 -10.77 19.40 -10.81
C SER A 45 -10.75 20.36 -12.00
N ASN A 46 -9.60 20.91 -12.35
CA ASN A 46 -9.47 21.80 -13.50
C ASN A 46 -9.70 21.07 -14.82
N ALA A 47 -9.21 19.84 -14.97
CA ALA A 47 -9.42 19.01 -16.16
C ALA A 47 -10.90 18.65 -16.37
N PHE A 48 -11.64 18.38 -15.29
CA PHE A 48 -13.08 18.09 -15.36
C PHE A 48 -13.95 19.33 -15.57
N LEU A 49 -13.54 20.50 -15.05
CA LEU A 49 -14.36 21.74 -15.11
C LEU A 49 -14.14 22.57 -16.36
N ASN A 50 -12.97 22.53 -16.99
CA ASN A 50 -12.60 23.41 -18.10
C ASN A 50 -13.03 22.94 -19.50
N GLY A 51 -14.14 22.27 -19.60
CA GLY A 51 -14.72 21.86 -20.88
C GLY A 51 -15.52 20.58 -20.77
N THR A 52 -15.81 19.96 -21.92
CA THR A 52 -16.32 18.61 -21.95
C THR A 52 -15.19 17.69 -21.53
N ALA A 53 -15.36 16.95 -20.42
CA ALA A 53 -14.36 15.99 -19.97
C ALA A 53 -14.04 15.03 -21.14
N ALA A 54 -12.75 14.82 -21.39
CA ALA A 54 -12.33 13.93 -22.46
C ALA A 54 -12.65 12.49 -22.06
N ASN A 55 -13.19 11.71 -23.00
CA ASN A 55 -13.36 10.26 -22.83
C ASN A 55 -12.20 9.54 -23.52
N GLY A 56 -11.75 8.45 -22.94
CA GLY A 56 -10.68 7.63 -23.47
C GLY A 56 -9.99 6.78 -22.42
N ALA A 57 -8.93 6.11 -22.82
CA ALA A 57 -8.17 5.30 -21.90
C ALA A 57 -7.53 6.17 -20.79
N PRO A 58 -7.59 5.74 -19.52
CA PRO A 58 -7.03 6.46 -18.38
C PRO A 58 -5.54 6.76 -18.52
N GLN A 59 -5.15 8.02 -18.32
CA GLN A 59 -3.75 8.46 -18.35
C GLN A 59 -3.29 9.01 -17.02
N TYR A 60 -4.23 9.54 -16.24
CA TYR A 60 -3.97 10.19 -14.96
C TYR A 60 -4.89 9.64 -13.90
N TYR A 61 -4.39 9.62 -12.65
CA TYR A 61 -5.19 9.23 -11.50
C TYR A 61 -4.94 10.16 -10.31
N ASN A 62 -5.92 10.20 -9.40
CA ASN A 62 -5.82 10.88 -8.11
C ASN A 62 -6.61 10.11 -7.06
N PHE A 63 -6.23 10.26 -5.79
CA PHE A 63 -7.00 9.70 -4.67
C PHE A 63 -8.01 10.74 -4.16
N ASN A 64 -9.27 10.32 -4.01
CA ASN A 64 -10.39 11.19 -3.65
C ASN A 64 -11.11 10.75 -2.36
N GLY A 65 -10.35 10.32 -1.35
CA GLY A 65 -10.89 9.93 -0.07
C GLY A 65 -11.09 8.42 0.09
N VAL A 66 -12.12 8.05 0.85
CA VAL A 66 -12.47 6.66 1.16
C VAL A 66 -13.97 6.44 1.05
N ASP A 67 -14.38 5.23 0.73
CA ASP A 67 -15.77 4.83 0.67
C ASP A 67 -16.34 4.46 2.05
N ALA A 68 -17.58 3.99 2.09
CA ALA A 68 -18.27 3.59 3.33
C ALA A 68 -17.66 2.32 3.98
N ASN A 69 -16.95 1.50 3.21
CA ASN A 69 -16.26 0.29 3.68
C ASN A 69 -14.85 0.61 4.21
N GLY A 70 -14.35 1.82 3.96
CA GLY A 70 -13.01 2.24 4.30
C GLY A 70 -11.99 2.01 3.20
N ASP A 71 -12.41 1.65 2.00
CA ASP A 71 -11.56 1.48 0.84
C ASP A 71 -11.21 2.81 0.20
N THR A 72 -9.99 2.91 -0.33
CA THR A 72 -9.49 4.12 -0.97
C THR A 72 -10.20 4.36 -2.30
N LEU A 73 -10.76 5.57 -2.47
CA LEU A 73 -11.34 6.04 -3.72
C LEU A 73 -10.28 6.61 -4.64
N VAL A 74 -10.38 6.29 -5.94
CA VAL A 74 -9.50 6.78 -6.99
C VAL A 74 -10.30 7.35 -8.15
N ASP A 75 -9.89 8.52 -8.63
CA ASP A 75 -10.44 9.16 -9.82
C ASP A 75 -9.49 8.98 -10.99
N PHE A 76 -10.04 8.72 -12.19
CA PHE A 76 -9.28 8.59 -13.44
C PHE A 76 -9.64 9.68 -14.44
N TYR A 77 -8.63 10.14 -15.18
CA TYR A 77 -8.81 11.05 -16.30
C TYR A 77 -7.90 10.63 -17.48
N PRO A 78 -8.37 10.66 -18.73
CA PRO A 78 -9.75 10.88 -19.21
C PRO A 78 -10.78 9.94 -18.58
N ILE A 79 -12.06 10.30 -18.68
CA ILE A 79 -13.16 9.41 -18.26
C ILE A 79 -13.07 8.13 -19.12
N PRO A 80 -12.99 6.94 -18.52
CA PRO A 80 -12.92 5.71 -19.28
C PRO A 80 -14.06 5.56 -20.29
N ASP A 81 -13.72 5.22 -21.52
CA ASP A 81 -14.69 4.94 -22.60
C ASP A 81 -14.95 3.43 -22.79
N ASP A 82 -14.17 2.60 -22.13
CA ASP A 82 -14.27 1.14 -22.17
C ASP A 82 -13.77 0.51 -20.86
N ALA A 83 -13.75 -0.81 -20.79
CA ALA A 83 -13.19 -1.57 -19.70
C ALA A 83 -11.65 -1.66 -19.81
N TYR A 84 -10.94 -0.99 -18.92
CA TYR A 84 -9.48 -1.07 -18.78
C TYR A 84 -9.15 -1.76 -17.47
N THR A 85 -8.17 -2.65 -17.50
CA THR A 85 -7.65 -3.31 -16.29
C THR A 85 -6.46 -2.52 -15.75
N LEU A 86 -6.66 -1.86 -14.62
CA LEU A 86 -5.66 -1.03 -13.97
C LEU A 86 -5.08 -1.77 -12.77
N ARG A 87 -3.78 -1.99 -12.80
CA ARG A 87 -3.01 -2.66 -11.74
C ARG A 87 -2.25 -1.64 -10.91
N PHE A 88 -2.48 -1.66 -9.61
CA PHE A 88 -1.82 -0.82 -8.62
C PHE A 88 -0.73 -1.62 -7.92
N GLU A 89 0.50 -1.19 -8.02
CA GLU A 89 1.60 -1.69 -7.21
C GLU A 89 1.62 -0.94 -5.89
N VAL A 90 1.23 -1.63 -4.82
CA VAL A 90 0.99 -1.03 -3.51
C VAL A 90 1.78 -1.71 -2.41
N VAL A 91 2.16 -0.93 -1.39
CA VAL A 91 2.46 -1.45 -0.05
C VAL A 91 1.23 -1.23 0.80
N GLN A 92 0.72 -2.33 1.32
CA GLN A 92 -0.46 -2.38 2.18
C GLN A 92 -0.03 -2.87 3.56
N ARG A 93 -0.68 -2.35 4.59
CA ARG A 93 -0.45 -2.87 5.94
C ARG A 93 -1.00 -4.29 6.02
N THR A 94 -0.21 -5.19 6.59
CA THR A 94 -0.68 -6.54 6.92
C THR A 94 -1.87 -6.46 7.87
N GLU A 95 -2.90 -7.23 7.59
CA GLU A 95 -4.06 -7.39 8.48
C GLU A 95 -3.63 -7.94 9.83
N ARG A 96 -4.49 -7.75 10.83
CA ARG A 96 -4.26 -8.35 12.14
C ARG A 96 -4.53 -9.85 12.05
N PHE A 97 -3.78 -10.63 12.82
CA PHE A 97 -4.10 -12.03 13.01
C PHE A 97 -5.39 -12.15 13.82
N GLU A 98 -6.37 -12.83 13.27
CA GLU A 98 -7.67 -13.09 13.89
C GLU A 98 -7.90 -14.59 14.07
N ASP A 99 -7.36 -15.41 13.17
CA ASP A 99 -7.50 -16.85 13.12
C ASP A 99 -6.16 -17.59 13.21
N ASP A 100 -6.19 -18.82 13.76
CA ASP A 100 -5.01 -19.69 13.87
C ASP A 100 -4.39 -20.08 12.52
N GLY A 101 -5.11 -19.88 11.42
CA GLY A 101 -4.66 -20.16 10.06
C GLY A 101 -3.99 -18.99 9.35
N ASP A 102 -3.92 -17.83 9.98
CA ASP A 102 -3.36 -16.63 9.37
C ASP A 102 -1.86 -16.76 9.16
N ILE A 103 -1.41 -16.38 7.96
CA ILE A 103 -0.02 -16.51 7.56
C ILE A 103 0.72 -15.19 7.84
N LEU A 104 1.86 -15.33 8.54
CA LEU A 104 2.76 -14.21 8.80
C LEU A 104 3.43 -13.75 7.48
N ALA A 105 3.19 -12.50 7.09
CA ALA A 105 3.76 -11.92 5.86
C ALA A 105 5.18 -11.36 6.05
N ILE A 106 5.67 -11.27 7.28
CA ILE A 106 7.01 -10.81 7.63
C ILE A 106 7.85 -11.99 8.15
N PRO A 107 9.20 -11.89 8.22
CA PRO A 107 10.04 -12.91 8.85
C PRO A 107 9.58 -13.22 10.28
N ASP A 108 9.57 -14.48 10.66
CA ASP A 108 9.07 -14.95 11.95
C ASP A 108 10.00 -14.64 13.12
N ASP A 109 11.32 -14.64 12.88
CA ASP A 109 12.32 -14.40 13.92
C ASP A 109 12.08 -13.16 14.79
N PRO A 110 11.86 -11.94 14.23
CA PRO A 110 11.54 -10.76 15.04
C PRO A 110 10.31 -10.94 15.91
N VAL A 111 9.26 -11.59 15.38
CA VAL A 111 7.99 -11.80 16.08
C VAL A 111 8.19 -12.74 17.27
N ILE A 112 8.90 -13.86 17.06
CA ILE A 112 9.23 -14.83 18.09
C ILE A 112 10.06 -14.17 19.20
N GLN A 113 11.10 -13.41 18.86
CA GLN A 113 11.97 -12.72 19.82
C GLN A 113 11.19 -11.70 20.68
N TRP A 114 10.30 -10.92 20.04
CA TRP A 114 9.45 -9.97 20.76
C TRP A 114 8.44 -10.67 21.67
N ALA A 115 7.78 -11.74 21.20
CA ALA A 115 6.85 -12.54 21.99
C ALA A 115 7.54 -13.14 23.23
N TYR A 116 8.75 -13.68 23.07
CA TYR A 116 9.55 -14.21 24.16
C TYR A 116 9.91 -13.12 25.18
N GLY A 117 10.34 -11.95 24.73
CA GLY A 117 10.59 -10.80 25.60
C GLY A 117 9.38 -10.37 26.44
N TYR A 118 8.18 -10.36 25.82
CA TYR A 118 6.94 -10.09 26.56
C TYR A 118 6.58 -11.19 27.55
N ALA A 119 6.78 -12.46 27.21
CA ALA A 119 6.53 -13.57 28.12
C ALA A 119 7.45 -13.54 29.35
N LEU A 120 8.73 -13.19 29.18
CA LEU A 120 9.67 -12.98 30.30
C LEU A 120 9.19 -11.83 31.21
N ARG A 121 8.71 -10.74 30.62
CA ARG A 121 8.17 -9.60 31.37
C ARG A 121 6.94 -9.94 32.19
N GLU A 122 6.01 -10.73 31.64
CA GLU A 122 4.79 -11.16 32.35
C GLU A 122 5.08 -12.06 33.56
N ARG A 123 6.14 -12.87 33.48
CA ARG A 123 6.56 -13.72 34.60
C ARG A 123 7.16 -12.96 35.80
N GLY A 124 7.13 -11.63 35.76
CA GLY A 124 7.67 -10.77 36.84
C GLY A 124 9.17 -10.50 36.73
N GLU A 125 9.79 -10.89 35.63
CA GLU A 125 11.20 -10.57 35.32
C GLU A 125 11.37 -9.13 34.79
N THR A 126 10.47 -8.25 35.17
CA THR A 126 10.39 -6.87 34.70
C THR A 126 11.58 -5.99 35.05
N GLY A 127 12.44 -6.42 35.94
CA GLY A 127 13.71 -5.78 36.27
C GLY A 127 14.90 -6.66 35.97
N GLY A 128 14.68 -7.82 35.37
CA GLY A 128 15.72 -8.80 35.06
C GLY A 128 16.51 -8.40 33.84
N GLN A 129 17.82 -8.58 33.91
CA GLN A 129 18.76 -8.35 32.82
C GLN A 129 18.37 -9.16 31.57
N SER A 130 17.82 -10.37 31.76
CA SER A 130 17.37 -11.27 30.70
C SER A 130 16.25 -10.72 29.81
N ALA A 131 15.25 -10.02 30.37
CA ALA A 131 14.19 -9.42 29.58
C ALA A 131 14.70 -8.24 28.74
N VAL A 132 15.61 -7.42 29.27
CA VAL A 132 16.24 -6.31 28.56
C VAL A 132 17.11 -6.82 27.43
N GLU A 133 17.94 -7.84 27.66
CA GLU A 133 18.78 -8.48 26.67
C GLU A 133 17.92 -9.08 25.55
N GLN A 134 16.80 -9.72 25.90
CA GLN A 134 15.88 -10.29 24.92
C GLN A 134 15.25 -9.23 24.01
N PHE A 135 14.86 -8.07 24.55
CA PHE A 135 14.36 -6.96 23.72
C PHE A 135 15.45 -6.33 22.83
N LEU A 136 16.70 -6.35 23.25
CA LEU A 136 17.83 -5.91 22.40
C LEU A 136 18.01 -6.88 21.23
N LEU A 137 18.01 -8.18 21.46
CA LEU A 137 18.05 -9.20 20.39
C LEU A 137 16.87 -9.08 19.43
N ALA A 138 15.66 -8.83 19.95
CA ALA A 138 14.48 -8.61 19.12
C ALA A 138 14.61 -7.39 18.21
N LYS A 139 15.22 -6.29 18.70
CA LYS A 139 15.51 -5.10 17.90
C LYS A 139 16.56 -5.35 16.82
N GLU A 140 17.60 -6.11 17.14
CA GLU A 140 18.64 -6.50 16.19
C GLU A 140 18.04 -7.36 15.06
N SER A 141 17.28 -8.39 15.41
CA SER A 141 16.56 -9.23 14.45
C SER A 141 15.62 -8.45 13.56
N LEU A 142 14.88 -7.46 14.11
CA LEU A 142 14.03 -6.57 13.33
C LEU A 142 14.86 -5.69 12.36
N SER A 143 15.99 -5.16 12.81
CA SER A 143 16.88 -4.35 11.96
C SER A 143 17.41 -5.17 10.79
N ASP A 144 17.82 -6.41 11.02
CA ASP A 144 18.29 -7.32 9.99
C ASP A 144 17.18 -7.67 8.98
N ALA A 145 15.97 -7.93 9.47
CA ALA A 145 14.82 -8.18 8.62
C ALA A 145 14.49 -6.98 7.71
N ILE A 146 14.54 -5.76 8.25
CA ILE A 146 14.35 -4.51 7.47
C ILE A 146 15.47 -4.36 6.43
N ALA A 147 16.73 -4.62 6.78
CA ALA A 147 17.85 -4.52 5.86
C ALA A 147 17.75 -5.52 4.71
N LEU A 148 17.29 -6.75 4.98
CA LEU A 148 17.05 -7.77 3.95
C LEU A 148 15.90 -7.40 3.03
N ASP A 149 14.83 -6.82 3.57
CA ASP A 149 13.69 -6.36 2.78
C ASP A 149 14.07 -5.19 1.86
N ALA A 150 14.84 -4.24 2.38
CA ALA A 150 15.35 -3.11 1.60
C ALA A 150 16.24 -3.56 0.42
N GLN A 151 16.97 -4.68 0.55
CA GLN A 151 17.76 -5.24 -0.55
C GLN A 151 16.90 -5.83 -1.68
N LYS A 152 15.69 -6.28 -1.39
CA LYS A 152 14.76 -6.82 -2.39
C LYS A 152 14.14 -5.74 -3.27
N HIS A 153 14.11 -4.48 -2.79
CA HIS A 153 13.47 -3.35 -3.46
C HIS A 153 14.44 -2.16 -3.65
N PRO A 154 15.58 -2.35 -4.35
CA PRO A 154 16.61 -1.31 -4.50
C PRO A 154 16.13 -0.08 -5.29
N GLU A 155 15.11 -0.24 -6.15
CA GLU A 155 14.61 0.82 -7.02
C GLU A 155 13.81 1.89 -6.28
N GLU A 156 13.33 1.61 -5.08
CA GLU A 156 12.52 2.54 -4.28
C GLU A 156 13.35 3.68 -3.66
N THR A 157 14.67 3.59 -3.72
CA THR A 157 15.62 4.59 -3.22
C THR A 157 16.13 5.56 -4.28
N ILE A 158 15.54 5.62 -5.46
CA ILE A 158 15.96 6.57 -6.49
C ILE A 158 15.57 7.99 -6.08
N TRP A 159 16.54 8.76 -5.61
CA TRP A 159 16.42 10.20 -5.43
C TRP A 159 16.36 10.87 -6.81
N LYS A 160 15.18 11.35 -7.19
CA LYS A 160 15.10 12.29 -8.32
C LYS A 160 15.63 13.63 -7.84
N TYR A 161 16.79 14.05 -8.34
CA TYR A 161 17.20 15.43 -8.25
C TYR A 161 16.21 16.25 -9.09
N VAL A 162 15.56 17.21 -8.45
CA VAL A 162 14.77 18.25 -9.10
C VAL A 162 15.70 19.40 -9.44
#